data_6306440ea726788412f8c44514612837
#
_entry.id   6306440ea726788412f8c44514612837
#
_cell.length_a   1.000
_cell.length_b   1.000
_cell.length_c   1.000
_cell.angle_alpha   90.00
_cell.angle_beta   90.00
_cell.angle_gamma   90.00
#
_symmetry.space_group_name_H-M   'P 1'
#
loop_
_entity.id
_entity.type
_entity.pdbx_description
1 polymer ?
#
loop_
_entity_poly.entity_id
_entity_poly.type
_entity_poly.pdbx_seq_one_letter_code
_entity_poly.pdbx_strand_id
1 'polypeptide(L)'
;MKWILVDTLTRNITSDIFYIINNVIFWRSDMKNLIKKIRFYLNMSQTEFAEYMNVSFATVNRWENGRAVPNKLAQMRLHELCKARAVPVYDMTLEKIAEAAKKIEAVHGKVLLYHGSKSGIEGVIEPKSRKQCDFGRGFYMGTDPGQALTLICDYEKSKFYIVSVDVNELKLLNVPADIEWAMLVAYNRGRMESIKDTEFYNKYRNMAAGKDLLIGSIANDRMFYVIDNFFIGNITDAALVHSLSALQLGSQYVAVSQRGCDAIHIEAEIELSYLERAFIKEVAEENRARGVS
;
A
#
# COMPACT_ATOMS: atom_id res chain seq x y z
N MET A 1 -22.89 -4.88 26.09
CA MET A 1 -23.48 -6.18 25.76
C MET A 1 -24.68 -5.93 24.85
N LYS A 2 -24.46 -5.91 23.52
CA LYS A 2 -25.52 -5.90 22.50
C LYS A 2 -25.07 -6.76 21.34
N TRP A 3 -25.47 -8.02 21.38
CA TRP A 3 -25.46 -8.97 20.29
C TRP A 3 -26.77 -8.80 19.52
N ILE A 4 -26.89 -7.92 18.58
CA ILE A 4 -28.03 -7.87 17.66
C ILE A 4 -27.54 -7.18 16.36
N LEU A 5 -27.77 -7.83 15.23
CA LEU A 5 -27.53 -7.43 13.84
C LEU A 5 -26.24 -7.95 13.18
N VAL A 6 -25.98 -9.24 13.29
CA VAL A 6 -24.99 -9.92 12.41
C VAL A 6 -25.68 -10.91 11.42
N ASP A 7 -27.01 -11.04 11.46
CA ASP A 7 -27.67 -12.22 10.86
C ASP A 7 -28.17 -12.05 9.42
N THR A 8 -27.99 -10.88 8.80
CA THR A 8 -28.55 -10.67 7.43
C THR A 8 -27.47 -10.55 6.33
N LEU A 9 -26.21 -10.30 6.65
CA LEU A 9 -25.13 -10.21 5.67
C LEU A 9 -24.27 -11.48 5.54
N THR A 10 -24.43 -12.44 6.47
CA THR A 10 -23.59 -13.66 6.52
C THR A 10 -24.06 -14.81 5.65
N ARG A 11 -25.22 -14.74 5.01
CA ARG A 11 -25.81 -15.89 4.31
C ARG A 11 -25.36 -16.14 2.87
N ASN A 12 -24.57 -15.25 2.25
CA ASN A 12 -24.21 -15.44 0.83
C ASN A 12 -22.74 -15.20 0.49
N ILE A 13 -21.79 -15.21 1.46
CA ILE A 13 -20.37 -15.06 1.16
C ILE A 13 -19.65 -16.34 1.53
N THR A 14 -19.39 -17.16 0.51
CA THR A 14 -18.63 -18.39 0.58
C THR A 14 -17.21 -18.15 1.09
N SER A 15 -16.90 -18.73 2.25
CA SER A 15 -15.59 -19.22 2.69
C SER A 15 -14.40 -18.28 2.91
N ASP A 16 -14.51 -16.97 2.80
CA ASP A 16 -13.40 -16.08 3.13
C ASP A 16 -13.38 -15.86 4.65
N ILE A 17 -12.24 -16.11 5.30
CA ILE A 17 -12.07 -15.86 6.74
C ILE A 17 -11.93 -14.36 6.95
N PHE A 18 -13.02 -13.66 7.00
CA PHE A 18 -13.08 -12.29 7.48
C PHE A 18 -14.01 -12.20 8.69
N TYR A 19 -13.73 -11.26 9.56
CA TYR A 19 -14.61 -10.89 10.66
C TYR A 19 -14.74 -9.37 10.67
N ILE A 20 -15.88 -8.90 11.11
CA ILE A 20 -16.19 -7.46 11.17
C ILE A 20 -16.19 -7.05 12.63
N ILE A 21 -15.32 -6.08 12.98
CA ILE A 21 -15.32 -5.42 14.28
C ILE A 21 -15.44 -3.91 14.02
N ASN A 22 -16.45 -3.26 14.62
CA ASN A 22 -16.68 -1.82 14.45
C ASN A 22 -16.74 -1.36 12.98
N ASN A 23 -17.40 -2.13 12.11
CA ASN A 23 -17.52 -1.90 10.67
C ASN A 23 -16.22 -2.03 9.84
N VAL A 24 -15.13 -2.49 10.42
CA VAL A 24 -13.89 -2.80 9.70
C VAL A 24 -13.87 -4.26 9.29
N ILE A 25 -13.58 -4.53 8.03
CA ILE A 25 -13.44 -5.89 7.49
C ILE A 25 -12.00 -6.35 7.69
N PHE A 26 -11.79 -7.41 8.48
CA PHE A 26 -10.49 -8.00 8.71
C PHE A 26 -10.28 -9.21 7.79
N TRP A 27 -9.27 -9.12 6.95
CA TRP A 27 -8.86 -10.23 6.09
C TRP A 27 -7.60 -10.87 6.67
N ARG A 28 -7.75 -12.04 7.30
CA ARG A 28 -6.58 -12.85 7.64
C ARG A 28 -5.88 -13.33 6.37
N SER A 29 -4.56 -13.52 6.47
CA SER A 29 -3.77 -14.13 5.40
C SER A 29 -4.47 -15.40 4.92
N ASP A 30 -5.05 -15.34 3.72
CA ASP A 30 -5.82 -16.46 3.15
C ASP A 30 -4.87 -17.43 2.44
N MET A 31 -3.99 -18.02 3.23
CA MET A 31 -3.03 -19.02 2.74
C MET A 31 -3.72 -20.21 2.05
N LYS A 32 -4.95 -20.56 2.45
CA LYS A 32 -5.67 -21.68 1.84
C LYS A 32 -5.99 -21.43 0.37
N ASN A 33 -6.52 -20.23 0.05
CA ASN A 33 -6.84 -19.85 -1.31
C ASN A 33 -5.58 -19.58 -2.13
N LEU A 34 -4.55 -18.97 -1.52
CA LEU A 34 -3.26 -18.75 -2.19
C LEU A 34 -2.60 -20.08 -2.60
N ILE A 35 -2.52 -21.07 -1.69
CA ILE A 35 -1.97 -22.41 -1.97
C ILE A 35 -2.75 -23.09 -3.09
N LYS A 36 -4.07 -23.02 -3.05
CA LYS A 36 -4.95 -23.56 -4.08
C LYS A 36 -4.70 -22.89 -5.45
N LYS A 37 -4.63 -21.55 -5.50
CA LYS A 37 -4.32 -20.79 -6.72
C LYS A 37 -2.95 -21.19 -7.28
N ILE A 38 -1.92 -21.28 -6.42
CA ILE A 38 -0.57 -21.70 -6.81
C ILE A 38 -0.59 -23.11 -7.41
N ARG A 39 -1.20 -24.07 -6.73
CA ARG A 39 -1.29 -25.44 -7.22
C ARG A 39 -2.02 -25.54 -8.56
N PHE A 40 -3.13 -24.83 -8.72
CA PHE A 40 -3.85 -24.79 -9.99
C PHE A 40 -3.03 -24.13 -11.10
N TYR A 41 -2.31 -23.04 -10.80
CA TYR A 41 -1.41 -22.42 -11.74
C TYR A 41 -0.32 -23.39 -12.24
N LEU A 42 0.19 -24.22 -11.33
CA LEU A 42 1.18 -25.26 -11.64
C LEU A 42 0.59 -26.49 -12.33
N ASN A 43 -0.73 -26.55 -12.49
CA ASN A 43 -1.47 -27.68 -13.04
C ASN A 43 -1.17 -28.99 -12.30
N MET A 44 -1.05 -28.95 -10.97
CA MET A 44 -0.74 -30.09 -10.11
C MET A 44 -2.00 -30.60 -9.39
N SER A 45 -2.13 -31.90 -9.25
CA SER A 45 -3.04 -32.52 -8.27
C SER A 45 -2.55 -32.24 -6.84
N GLN A 46 -3.39 -32.44 -5.83
CA GLN A 46 -2.97 -32.35 -4.43
C GLN A 46 -1.85 -33.36 -4.08
N THR A 47 -1.85 -34.52 -4.70
CA THR A 47 -0.83 -35.57 -4.49
C THR A 47 0.52 -35.11 -5.07
N GLU A 48 0.58 -34.69 -6.32
CA GLU A 48 1.81 -34.20 -6.96
C GLU A 48 2.38 -32.98 -6.22
N PHE A 49 1.50 -32.08 -5.78
CA PHE A 49 1.93 -30.92 -5.00
C PHE A 49 2.47 -31.34 -3.61
N ALA A 50 1.88 -32.33 -2.98
CA ALA A 50 2.36 -32.88 -1.70
C ALA A 50 3.73 -33.56 -1.84
N GLU A 51 3.93 -34.34 -2.89
CA GLU A 51 5.21 -34.98 -3.23
C GLU A 51 6.29 -33.90 -3.45
N TYR A 52 6.00 -32.86 -4.27
CA TYR A 52 6.93 -31.78 -4.51
C TYR A 52 7.30 -31.02 -3.22
N MET A 53 6.29 -30.74 -2.40
CA MET A 53 6.47 -30.06 -1.10
C MET A 53 7.10 -30.95 -0.03
N ASN A 54 7.29 -32.26 -0.30
CA ASN A 54 7.77 -33.28 0.64
C ASN A 54 6.92 -33.31 1.93
N VAL A 55 5.62 -33.33 1.75
CA VAL A 55 4.62 -33.44 2.81
C VAL A 55 3.58 -34.52 2.43
N SER A 56 2.72 -34.92 3.36
CA SER A 56 1.65 -35.85 3.04
C SER A 56 0.51 -35.14 2.27
N PHE A 57 -0.24 -35.90 1.45
CA PHE A 57 -1.51 -35.43 0.86
C PHE A 57 -2.45 -34.82 1.91
N ALA A 58 -2.57 -35.49 3.07
CA ALA A 58 -3.39 -34.99 4.17
C ALA A 58 -2.96 -33.59 4.66
N THR A 59 -1.65 -33.30 4.61
CA THR A 59 -1.12 -31.98 4.97
C THR A 59 -1.57 -30.90 3.97
N VAL A 60 -1.42 -31.15 2.67
CA VAL A 60 -1.89 -30.21 1.61
C VAL A 60 -3.40 -30.03 1.71
N ASN A 61 -4.15 -31.11 1.87
CA ASN A 61 -5.60 -31.04 2.03
C ASN A 61 -6.01 -30.17 3.25
N ARG A 62 -5.30 -30.28 4.37
CA ARG A 62 -5.53 -29.43 5.55
C ARG A 62 -5.21 -27.96 5.28
N TRP A 63 -4.14 -27.66 4.53
CA TRP A 63 -3.80 -26.30 4.13
C TRP A 63 -4.88 -25.70 3.25
N GLU A 64 -5.30 -26.40 2.21
CA GLU A 64 -6.30 -25.91 1.25
C GLU A 64 -7.72 -25.82 1.82
N ASN A 65 -8.00 -26.49 2.95
CA ASN A 65 -9.26 -26.38 3.67
C ASN A 65 -9.18 -25.45 4.89
N GLY A 66 -8.04 -24.73 5.08
CA GLY A 66 -7.85 -23.80 6.18
C GLY A 66 -7.78 -24.45 7.56
N ARG A 67 -7.60 -25.77 7.64
CA ARG A 67 -7.46 -26.52 8.90
C ARG A 67 -6.05 -26.47 9.47
N ALA A 68 -5.09 -26.02 8.68
CA ALA A 68 -3.71 -25.78 9.08
C ALA A 68 -3.11 -24.69 8.17
N VAL A 69 -2.08 -24.00 8.69
CA VAL A 69 -1.28 -23.06 7.93
C VAL A 69 0.12 -23.65 7.77
N PRO A 70 0.75 -23.57 6.58
CA PRO A 70 2.14 -23.95 6.41
C PRO A 70 3.04 -23.20 7.39
N ASN A 71 3.93 -23.91 8.06
CA ASN A 71 4.95 -23.27 8.89
C ASN A 71 5.96 -22.51 8.03
N LYS A 72 6.85 -21.74 8.67
CA LYS A 72 7.82 -20.88 7.95
C LYS A 72 8.67 -21.68 6.97
N LEU A 73 9.14 -22.86 7.33
CA LEU A 73 9.95 -23.72 6.45
C LEU A 73 9.16 -24.16 5.20
N ALA A 74 7.91 -24.58 5.37
CA ALA A 74 7.05 -24.93 4.24
C ALA A 74 6.75 -23.72 3.35
N GLN A 75 6.57 -22.53 3.92
CA GLN A 75 6.39 -21.30 3.13
C GLN A 75 7.66 -20.91 2.38
N MET A 76 8.86 -21.09 2.96
CA MET A 76 10.12 -20.87 2.24
C MET A 76 10.27 -21.82 1.05
N ARG A 77 9.95 -23.10 1.25
CA ARG A 77 9.97 -24.10 0.17
C ARG A 77 8.95 -23.78 -0.92
N LEU A 78 7.78 -23.31 -0.53
CA LEU A 78 6.75 -22.83 -1.48
C LEU A 78 7.24 -21.61 -2.28
N HIS A 79 7.97 -20.69 -1.63
CA HIS A 79 8.59 -19.56 -2.30
C HIS A 79 9.60 -20.02 -3.36
N GLU A 80 10.49 -20.95 -3.02
CA GLU A 80 11.46 -21.52 -3.97
C GLU A 80 10.77 -22.19 -5.18
N LEU A 81 9.70 -22.96 -4.92
CA LEU A 81 8.89 -23.56 -5.99
C LEU A 81 8.28 -22.49 -6.90
N CYS A 82 7.62 -21.51 -6.32
CA CYS A 82 6.96 -20.44 -7.08
C CYS A 82 7.97 -19.67 -7.93
N LYS A 83 9.15 -19.36 -7.37
CA LYS A 83 10.23 -18.69 -8.08
C LYS A 83 10.76 -19.54 -9.24
N ALA A 84 11.06 -20.82 -9.03
CA ALA A 84 11.55 -21.72 -10.05
C ALA A 84 10.56 -21.95 -11.21
N ARG A 85 9.26 -21.76 -10.95
CA ARG A 85 8.18 -21.97 -11.93
C ARG A 85 7.51 -20.67 -12.39
N ALA A 86 8.10 -19.52 -12.06
CA ALA A 86 7.58 -18.20 -12.40
C ALA A 86 6.08 -18.00 -12.04
N VAL A 87 5.67 -18.49 -10.87
CA VAL A 87 4.29 -18.31 -10.39
C VAL A 87 4.08 -16.84 -10.01
N PRO A 88 3.10 -16.13 -10.54
CA PRO A 88 2.91 -14.69 -10.33
C PRO A 88 2.23 -14.38 -8.98
N VAL A 89 2.90 -14.72 -7.86
CA VAL A 89 2.34 -14.57 -6.50
C VAL A 89 2.08 -13.11 -6.16
N TYR A 90 2.90 -12.18 -6.66
CA TYR A 90 2.67 -10.75 -6.49
C TYR A 90 1.34 -10.32 -7.15
N ASP A 91 1.11 -10.73 -8.40
CA ASP A 91 -0.13 -10.40 -9.10
C ASP A 91 -1.35 -11.04 -8.42
N MET A 92 -1.23 -12.29 -7.93
CA MET A 92 -2.28 -12.94 -7.13
C MET A 92 -2.60 -12.16 -5.85
N THR A 93 -1.59 -11.51 -5.24
CA THR A 93 -1.79 -10.66 -4.06
C THR A 93 -2.52 -9.37 -4.43
N LEU A 94 -2.15 -8.73 -5.55
CA LEU A 94 -2.86 -7.55 -6.05
C LEU A 94 -4.31 -7.87 -6.43
N GLU A 95 -4.56 -9.01 -7.08
CA GLU A 95 -5.92 -9.49 -7.38
C GLU A 95 -6.76 -9.66 -6.11
N LYS A 96 -6.20 -10.27 -5.07
CA LYS A 96 -6.87 -10.40 -3.76
C LYS A 96 -7.29 -9.06 -3.19
N ILE A 97 -6.40 -8.07 -3.25
CA ILE A 97 -6.68 -6.71 -2.76
C ILE A 97 -7.75 -6.03 -3.62
N ALA A 98 -7.65 -6.16 -4.95
CA ALA A 98 -8.63 -5.61 -5.88
C ALA A 98 -10.03 -6.21 -5.69
N GLU A 99 -10.12 -7.52 -5.46
CA GLU A 99 -11.38 -8.20 -5.14
C GLU A 99 -11.98 -7.69 -3.81
N ALA A 100 -11.15 -7.47 -2.79
CA ALA A 100 -11.57 -6.90 -1.52
C ALA A 100 -12.08 -5.46 -1.70
N ALA A 101 -11.33 -4.61 -2.39
CA ALA A 101 -11.69 -3.23 -2.69
C ALA A 101 -13.02 -3.15 -3.45
N LYS A 102 -13.19 -3.97 -4.49
CA LYS A 102 -14.43 -4.02 -5.29
C LYS A 102 -15.66 -4.40 -4.44
N LYS A 103 -15.52 -5.34 -3.52
CA LYS A 103 -16.61 -5.72 -2.61
C LYS A 103 -16.98 -4.57 -1.66
N ILE A 104 -15.99 -3.86 -1.14
CA ILE A 104 -16.18 -2.72 -0.24
C ILE A 104 -16.83 -1.55 -1.00
N GLU A 105 -16.33 -1.22 -2.18
CA GLU A 105 -16.86 -0.14 -3.02
C GLU A 105 -18.31 -0.39 -3.41
N ALA A 106 -18.69 -1.63 -3.74
CA ALA A 106 -20.06 -2.02 -4.04
C ALA A 106 -21.02 -1.80 -2.87
N VAL A 107 -20.54 -1.87 -1.62
CA VAL A 107 -21.34 -1.67 -0.41
C VAL A 107 -21.40 -0.19 -0.02
N HIS A 108 -20.29 0.54 -0.12
CA HIS A 108 -20.15 1.89 0.42
C HIS A 108 -20.20 3.01 -0.63
N GLY A 109 -19.97 2.71 -1.92
CA GLY A 109 -19.96 3.70 -3.00
C GLY A 109 -18.87 4.79 -2.87
N LYS A 110 -17.79 4.51 -2.13
CA LYS A 110 -16.70 5.45 -1.82
C LYS A 110 -15.47 5.16 -2.65
N VAL A 111 -14.71 6.20 -2.98
CA VAL A 111 -13.36 6.06 -3.54
C VAL A 111 -12.43 5.51 -2.47
N LEU A 112 -11.77 4.41 -2.78
CA LEU A 112 -10.88 3.71 -1.86
C LEU A 112 -9.42 4.10 -2.10
N LEU A 113 -8.66 4.16 -1.01
CA LEU A 113 -7.23 4.42 -0.99
C LEU A 113 -6.53 3.30 -0.19
N TYR A 114 -5.21 3.23 -0.34
CA TYR A 114 -4.41 2.18 0.28
C TYR A 114 -3.36 2.77 1.21
N HIS A 115 -3.17 2.11 2.35
CA HIS A 115 -2.16 2.49 3.33
C HIS A 115 -1.40 1.25 3.81
N GLY A 116 -0.07 1.35 3.88
CA GLY A 116 0.79 0.34 4.47
C GLY A 116 1.34 0.79 5.83
N SER A 117 1.06 0.05 6.88
CA SER A 117 1.62 0.28 8.21
C SER A 117 2.62 -0.80 8.59
N LYS A 118 3.78 -0.41 9.12
CA LYS A 118 4.86 -1.32 9.54
C LYS A 118 4.51 -2.18 10.76
N SER A 119 3.62 -1.69 11.61
CA SER A 119 3.24 -2.33 12.87
C SER A 119 1.73 -2.39 13.13
N GLY A 120 0.91 -1.93 12.18
CA GLY A 120 -0.52 -1.75 12.36
C GLY A 120 -0.87 -0.31 12.78
N ILE A 121 -2.17 -0.01 12.76
CA ILE A 121 -2.74 1.24 13.26
C ILE A 121 -3.38 0.93 14.61
N GLU A 122 -2.87 1.55 15.66
CA GLU A 122 -3.40 1.42 17.01
C GLU A 122 -3.99 2.76 17.47
N GLY A 123 -5.25 2.74 17.90
CA GLY A 123 -5.93 3.94 18.41
C GLY A 123 -6.34 4.92 17.30
N VAL A 124 -6.15 6.19 17.53
CA VAL A 124 -6.56 7.29 16.64
C VAL A 124 -5.54 7.46 15.51
N ILE A 125 -6.03 7.67 14.29
CA ILE A 125 -5.18 8.05 13.16
C ILE A 125 -4.67 9.47 13.38
N GLU A 126 -3.36 9.68 13.23
CA GLU A 126 -2.71 10.96 13.45
C GLU A 126 -1.67 11.25 12.34
N PRO A 127 -1.35 12.52 12.08
CA PRO A 127 -0.35 12.91 11.07
C PRO A 127 1.08 12.67 11.59
N LYS A 128 1.47 11.41 11.78
CA LYS A 128 2.70 10.98 12.49
C LYS A 128 3.88 10.57 11.59
N SER A 129 3.81 10.72 10.27
CA SER A 129 4.94 10.35 9.42
C SER A 129 6.21 11.15 9.75
N ARG A 130 7.35 10.76 9.15
CA ARG A 130 8.59 11.53 9.23
C ARG A 130 8.37 12.93 8.65
N LYS A 131 9.12 13.93 9.14
CA LYS A 131 9.06 15.31 8.60
C LYS A 131 9.49 15.38 7.14
N GLN A 132 10.50 14.59 6.75
CA GLN A 132 11.10 14.57 5.41
C GLN A 132 10.38 13.60 4.46
N CYS A 133 9.05 13.62 4.44
CA CYS A 133 8.24 12.99 3.40
C CYS A 133 7.84 14.04 2.36
N ASP A 134 7.29 13.64 1.22
CA ASP A 134 7.01 14.54 0.08
C ASP A 134 6.16 15.76 0.44
N PHE A 135 5.16 15.56 1.28
CA PHE A 135 4.28 16.62 1.79
C PHE A 135 4.45 16.86 3.30
N GLY A 136 5.63 16.53 3.83
CA GLY A 136 5.94 16.71 5.25
C GLY A 136 5.27 15.66 6.16
N ARG A 137 4.94 16.06 7.37
CA ARG A 137 4.24 15.18 8.32
C ARG A 137 2.79 15.01 7.92
N GLY A 138 2.32 13.76 7.92
CA GLY A 138 0.94 13.44 7.61
C GLY A 138 0.64 11.95 7.77
N PHE A 139 -0.60 11.58 7.52
CA PHE A 139 -1.01 10.20 7.29
C PHE A 139 -1.13 9.99 5.78
N TYR A 140 -0.31 9.12 5.23
CA TYR A 140 -0.13 8.92 3.80
C TYR A 140 -1.00 7.76 3.28
N MET A 141 -1.74 8.01 2.21
CA MET A 141 -2.55 7.04 1.50
C MET A 141 -2.29 7.18 0.00
N GLY A 142 -2.35 6.10 -0.74
CA GLY A 142 -2.11 6.11 -2.19
C GLY A 142 -3.24 5.47 -2.98
N THR A 143 -3.31 5.77 -4.27
CA THR A 143 -4.24 5.11 -5.20
C THR A 143 -3.70 3.78 -5.74
N ASP A 144 -2.39 3.52 -5.58
CA ASP A 144 -1.74 2.30 -6.01
C ASP A 144 -1.48 1.35 -4.82
N PRO A 145 -2.12 0.17 -4.78
CA PRO A 145 -1.88 -0.82 -3.72
C PRO A 145 -0.46 -1.38 -3.76
N GLY A 146 0.16 -1.51 -4.95
CA GLY A 146 1.50 -2.05 -5.12
C GLY A 146 2.54 -1.21 -4.39
N GLN A 147 2.42 0.11 -4.46
CA GLN A 147 3.30 1.02 -3.74
C GLN A 147 3.16 0.88 -2.21
N ALA A 148 1.94 0.84 -1.71
CA ALA A 148 1.72 0.66 -0.26
C ALA A 148 2.28 -0.68 0.23
N LEU A 149 2.20 -1.75 -0.58
CA LEU A 149 2.78 -3.07 -0.28
C LEU A 149 4.31 -3.03 -0.21
N THR A 150 4.98 -2.38 -1.18
CA THR A 150 6.45 -2.33 -1.23
C THR A 150 7.06 -1.58 -0.04
N LEU A 151 6.32 -0.65 0.57
CA LEU A 151 6.77 0.08 1.76
C LEU A 151 6.78 -0.76 3.05
N ILE A 152 6.05 -1.88 3.06
CA ILE A 152 5.83 -2.67 4.28
C ILE A 152 6.34 -4.11 4.19
N CYS A 153 6.82 -4.57 3.05
CA CYS A 153 7.20 -5.97 2.80
C CYS A 153 8.32 -6.49 3.72
N ASP A 154 9.20 -5.62 4.20
CA ASP A 154 10.31 -5.97 5.11
C ASP A 154 9.89 -6.15 6.58
N TYR A 155 8.66 -5.80 6.94
CA TYR A 155 8.20 -5.81 8.32
C TYR A 155 7.25 -6.98 8.60
N GLU A 156 7.62 -7.84 9.54
CA GLU A 156 6.86 -9.05 9.87
C GLU A 156 5.47 -8.76 10.44
N LYS A 157 5.34 -7.67 11.20
CA LYS A 157 4.08 -7.23 11.81
C LYS A 157 3.32 -6.19 10.98
N SER A 158 3.71 -6.05 9.71
CA SER A 158 3.07 -5.08 8.84
C SER A 158 1.61 -5.43 8.56
N LYS A 159 0.81 -4.39 8.37
CA LYS A 159 -0.59 -4.48 8.00
C LYS A 159 -0.85 -3.60 6.78
N PHE A 160 -1.66 -4.10 5.90
CA PHE A 160 -2.14 -3.37 4.74
C PHE A 160 -3.60 -2.96 4.96
N TYR A 161 -3.93 -1.73 4.63
CA TYR A 161 -5.25 -1.16 4.86
C TYR A 161 -5.88 -0.69 3.55
N ILE A 162 -7.18 -0.94 3.41
CA ILE A 162 -8.05 -0.25 2.47
C ILE A 162 -8.78 0.80 3.29
N VAL A 163 -8.69 2.04 2.88
CA VAL A 163 -9.27 3.20 3.58
C VAL A 163 -10.08 4.05 2.63
N SER A 164 -11.02 4.82 3.16
CA SER A 164 -11.71 5.89 2.44
C SER A 164 -11.58 7.21 3.19
N VAL A 165 -11.75 8.32 2.50
CA VAL A 165 -11.70 9.67 3.09
C VAL A 165 -12.97 10.41 2.75
N ASP A 166 -13.63 10.99 3.75
CA ASP A 166 -14.72 11.95 3.52
C ASP A 166 -14.13 13.34 3.34
N VAL A 167 -14.16 13.83 2.11
CA VAL A 167 -13.52 15.11 1.74
C VAL A 167 -14.44 16.32 1.80
N ASN A 168 -15.74 16.12 2.07
CA ASN A 168 -16.78 17.17 1.88
C ASN A 168 -16.53 18.44 2.69
N GLU A 169 -15.97 18.35 3.88
CA GLU A 169 -15.72 19.51 4.74
C GLU A 169 -14.24 19.83 4.95
N LEU A 170 -13.34 19.14 4.20
CA LEU A 170 -11.91 19.32 4.35
C LEU A 170 -11.39 20.48 3.52
N LYS A 171 -10.40 21.21 4.07
CA LYS A 171 -9.62 22.20 3.31
C LYS A 171 -8.56 21.48 2.50
N LEU A 172 -8.84 21.32 1.21
CA LEU A 172 -7.98 20.59 0.29
C LEU A 172 -6.88 21.48 -0.28
N LEU A 173 -5.74 20.85 -0.61
CA LEU A 173 -4.71 21.41 -1.48
C LEU A 173 -4.38 20.35 -2.54
N ASN A 174 -4.75 20.63 -3.78
CA ASN A 174 -4.34 19.83 -4.93
C ASN A 174 -3.04 20.39 -5.48
N VAL A 175 -2.03 19.54 -5.61
CA VAL A 175 -0.71 19.89 -6.13
C VAL A 175 -0.43 19.01 -7.35
N PRO A 176 -0.75 19.49 -8.56
CA PRO A 176 -0.47 18.75 -9.79
C PRO A 176 1.03 18.53 -9.96
N ALA A 177 1.43 17.53 -10.74
CA ALA A 177 2.84 17.21 -11.00
C ALA A 177 3.50 18.26 -11.92
N ASP A 178 3.72 19.44 -11.38
CA ASP A 178 4.36 20.59 -12.01
C ASP A 178 5.56 21.08 -11.17
N ILE A 179 6.10 22.24 -11.53
CA ILE A 179 7.23 22.83 -10.83
C ILE A 179 6.88 23.16 -9.36
N GLU A 180 5.64 23.57 -9.08
CA GLU A 180 5.20 23.88 -7.71
C GLU A 180 5.20 22.63 -6.83
N TRP A 181 4.77 21.50 -7.39
CA TRP A 181 4.87 20.21 -6.72
C TRP A 181 6.33 19.82 -6.44
N ALA A 182 7.21 19.93 -7.45
CA ALA A 182 8.62 19.60 -7.29
C ALA A 182 9.29 20.46 -6.20
N MET A 183 8.96 21.76 -6.16
CA MET A 183 9.47 22.67 -5.15
C MET A 183 8.90 22.37 -3.76
N LEU A 184 7.62 22.02 -3.63
CA LEU A 184 7.03 21.61 -2.35
C LEU A 184 7.70 20.35 -1.81
N VAL A 185 7.92 19.37 -2.68
CA VAL A 185 8.65 18.12 -2.33
C VAL A 185 10.08 18.45 -1.91
N ALA A 186 10.79 19.30 -2.66
CA ALA A 186 12.15 19.72 -2.34
C ALA A 186 12.21 20.44 -0.97
N TYR A 187 11.26 21.33 -0.68
CA TYR A 187 11.14 22.00 0.61
C TYR A 187 10.99 20.98 1.74
N ASN A 188 10.01 20.07 1.66
CA ASN A 188 9.75 19.10 2.70
C ASN A 188 10.91 18.12 2.90
N ARG A 189 11.66 17.81 1.85
CA ARG A 189 12.86 16.96 1.88
C ARG A 189 14.12 17.70 2.34
N GLY A 190 14.04 19.00 2.68
CA GLY A 190 15.14 19.80 3.18
C GLY A 190 16.15 20.24 2.13
N ARG A 191 15.77 20.24 0.83
CA ARG A 191 16.68 20.64 -0.27
C ARG A 191 16.78 22.17 -0.43
N MET A 192 15.97 22.94 0.29
CA MET A 192 15.94 24.40 0.22
C MET A 192 16.59 25.09 1.43
N GLU A 193 17.29 24.39 2.31
CA GLU A 193 17.84 24.96 3.55
C GLU A 193 18.83 26.11 3.28
N SER A 194 19.55 26.09 2.15
CA SER A 194 20.49 27.15 1.75
C SER A 194 19.82 28.51 1.45
N ILE A 195 18.53 28.51 1.20
CA ILE A 195 17.73 29.70 0.86
C ILE A 195 16.60 29.97 1.87
N LYS A 196 16.71 29.44 3.09
CA LYS A 196 15.62 29.47 4.11
C LYS A 196 15.12 30.86 4.49
N ASP A 197 15.92 31.90 4.29
CA ASP A 197 15.57 33.27 4.66
C ASP A 197 14.95 34.08 3.50
N THR A 198 14.61 33.41 2.39
CA THR A 198 14.00 34.01 1.21
C THR A 198 12.48 33.92 1.23
N GLU A 199 11.81 34.83 0.47
CA GLU A 199 10.36 34.73 0.22
C GLU A 199 9.98 33.46 -0.51
N PHE A 200 10.86 32.97 -1.40
CA PHE A 200 10.68 31.73 -2.12
C PHE A 200 10.57 30.53 -1.16
N TYR A 201 11.47 30.41 -0.19
CA TYR A 201 11.39 29.38 0.85
C TYR A 201 10.10 29.49 1.67
N ASN A 202 9.73 30.72 2.07
CA ASN A 202 8.55 30.98 2.88
C ASN A 202 7.24 30.65 2.15
N LYS A 203 7.20 30.77 0.82
CA LYS A 203 6.07 30.34 -0.01
C LYS A 203 5.76 28.86 0.24
N TYR A 204 6.74 27.97 0.12
CA TYR A 204 6.53 26.53 0.29
C TYR A 204 6.36 26.12 1.75
N ARG A 205 7.04 26.81 2.67
CA ARG A 205 6.82 26.63 4.11
C ARG A 205 5.37 26.84 4.51
N ASN A 206 4.69 27.78 3.89
CA ASN A 206 3.32 28.17 4.22
C ASN A 206 2.28 27.52 3.30
N MET A 207 2.68 26.81 2.27
CA MET A 207 1.78 26.31 1.22
C MET A 207 0.71 25.35 1.76
N ALA A 208 1.08 24.49 2.71
CA ALA A 208 0.17 23.56 3.38
C ALA A 208 -0.51 24.15 4.64
N ALA A 209 -0.23 25.40 5.00
CA ALA A 209 -0.76 25.98 6.22
C ALA A 209 -2.29 26.06 6.20
N GLY A 210 -2.92 25.59 7.28
CA GLY A 210 -4.39 25.58 7.42
C GLY A 210 -5.12 24.62 6.47
N LYS A 211 -4.42 23.70 5.82
CA LYS A 211 -5.00 22.61 5.03
C LYS A 211 -5.21 21.38 5.87
N ASP A 212 -6.17 20.55 5.47
CA ASP A 212 -6.47 19.29 6.13
C ASP A 212 -5.96 18.10 5.33
N LEU A 213 -6.07 18.16 3.99
CA LEU A 213 -5.68 17.10 3.08
C LEU A 213 -4.92 17.65 1.87
N LEU A 214 -3.76 17.11 1.59
CA LEU A 214 -2.97 17.36 0.40
C LEU A 214 -3.14 16.20 -0.58
N ILE A 215 -3.33 16.53 -1.86
CA ILE A 215 -3.48 15.54 -2.93
C ILE A 215 -2.46 15.89 -4.02
N GLY A 216 -1.65 14.93 -4.42
CA GLY A 216 -0.66 15.15 -5.46
C GLY A 216 0.02 13.88 -5.90
N SER A 217 0.94 14.00 -6.86
CA SER A 217 1.69 12.86 -7.36
C SER A 217 2.69 12.34 -6.34
N ILE A 218 3.02 11.06 -6.47
CA ILE A 218 4.02 10.40 -5.66
C ILE A 218 5.39 10.67 -6.27
N ALA A 219 6.37 11.10 -5.47
CA ALA A 219 7.74 11.23 -5.92
C ALA A 219 8.50 9.91 -5.74
N ASN A 220 9.05 9.38 -6.83
CA ASN A 220 9.93 8.21 -6.81
C ASN A 220 11.41 8.62 -6.75
N ASP A 221 12.31 7.65 -6.58
CA ASP A 221 13.76 7.91 -6.47
C ASP A 221 14.34 8.61 -7.72
N ARG A 222 13.82 8.30 -8.92
CA ARG A 222 14.21 8.97 -10.16
C ARG A 222 13.84 10.45 -10.13
N MET A 223 12.68 10.77 -9.56
CA MET A 223 12.26 12.17 -9.41
C MET A 223 13.17 12.93 -8.46
N PHE A 224 13.60 12.33 -7.35
CA PHE A 224 14.55 12.97 -6.45
C PHE A 224 15.89 13.27 -7.14
N TYR A 225 16.38 12.34 -7.96
CA TYR A 225 17.58 12.59 -8.77
C TYR A 225 17.39 13.79 -9.73
N VAL A 226 16.22 13.90 -10.36
CA VAL A 226 15.90 15.05 -11.23
C VAL A 226 15.84 16.35 -10.44
N ILE A 227 15.14 16.37 -9.31
CA ILE A 227 15.05 17.54 -8.41
C ILE A 227 16.45 17.95 -7.90
N ASP A 228 17.26 17.00 -7.48
CA ASP A 228 18.63 17.28 -7.01
C ASP A 228 19.48 17.91 -8.11
N ASN A 229 19.42 17.36 -9.34
CA ASN A 229 20.15 17.92 -10.50
C ASN A 229 19.66 19.33 -10.89
N PHE A 230 18.39 19.62 -10.68
CA PHE A 230 17.85 20.97 -10.85
C PHE A 230 18.44 21.95 -9.84
N PHE A 231 18.47 21.58 -8.56
CA PHE A 231 19.01 22.47 -7.50
C PHE A 231 20.52 22.73 -7.61
N ILE A 232 21.30 21.81 -8.15
CA ILE A 232 22.73 22.00 -8.40
C ILE A 232 23.01 22.62 -9.77
N GLY A 233 21.97 22.98 -10.54
CA GLY A 233 22.10 23.69 -11.82
C GLY A 233 22.48 22.81 -13.02
N ASN A 234 22.39 21.48 -12.89
CA ASN A 234 22.72 20.56 -13.98
C ASN A 234 21.62 20.43 -15.02
N ILE A 235 20.37 20.78 -14.69
CA ILE A 235 19.24 20.76 -15.63
C ILE A 235 18.46 22.09 -15.52
N THR A 236 17.79 22.45 -16.62
CA THR A 236 16.97 23.66 -16.72
C THR A 236 15.55 23.41 -16.22
N ASP A 237 14.80 24.50 -15.97
CA ASP A 237 13.37 24.47 -15.64
C ASP A 237 12.57 23.65 -16.68
N ALA A 238 12.88 23.86 -17.98
CA ALA A 238 12.22 23.12 -19.06
C ALA A 238 12.49 21.62 -19.00
N ALA A 239 13.73 21.20 -18.66
CA ALA A 239 14.09 19.81 -18.49
C ALA A 239 13.41 19.19 -17.25
N LEU A 240 13.29 19.94 -16.15
CA LEU A 240 12.54 19.53 -14.98
C LEU A 240 11.07 19.30 -15.32
N VAL A 241 10.38 20.28 -15.93
CA VAL A 241 8.96 20.16 -16.33
C VAL A 241 8.74 19.00 -17.29
N HIS A 242 9.63 18.81 -18.28
CA HIS A 242 9.55 17.67 -19.20
C HIS A 242 9.68 16.33 -18.45
N SER A 243 10.60 16.25 -17.50
CA SER A 243 10.78 15.04 -16.68
C SER A 243 9.56 14.74 -15.80
N LEU A 244 8.93 15.79 -15.25
CA LEU A 244 7.69 15.66 -14.47
C LEU A 244 6.53 15.15 -15.31
N SER A 245 6.35 15.67 -16.52
CA SER A 245 5.25 15.27 -17.41
C SER A 245 5.38 13.84 -17.96
N ALA A 246 6.60 13.32 -18.04
CA ALA A 246 6.86 11.96 -18.49
C ALA A 246 6.57 10.87 -17.42
N LEU A 247 6.35 11.26 -16.17
CA LEU A 247 6.12 10.35 -15.07
C LEU A 247 4.63 10.10 -14.87
N GLN A 248 4.21 8.86 -15.16
CA GLN A 248 2.89 8.36 -14.75
C GLN A 248 2.99 7.89 -13.30
N LEU A 249 2.93 8.83 -12.37
CA LEU A 249 2.98 8.53 -10.94
C LEU A 249 1.55 8.36 -10.42
N GLY A 250 1.35 7.40 -9.53
CA GLY A 250 0.12 7.31 -8.77
C GLY A 250 -0.11 8.58 -7.95
N SER A 251 -1.33 8.76 -7.49
CA SER A 251 -1.67 9.88 -6.60
C SER A 251 -1.55 9.47 -5.14
N GLN A 252 -1.05 10.38 -4.32
CA GLN A 252 -1.06 10.26 -2.87
C GLN A 252 -2.00 11.30 -2.25
N TYR A 253 -2.65 10.87 -1.18
CA TYR A 253 -3.52 11.67 -0.34
C TYR A 253 -2.88 11.71 1.04
N VAL A 254 -2.64 12.90 1.56
CA VAL A 254 -1.91 13.08 2.82
C VAL A 254 -2.72 13.94 3.77
N ALA A 255 -3.25 13.33 4.83
CA ALA A 255 -3.92 14.07 5.89
C ALA A 255 -2.85 14.73 6.79
N VAL A 256 -2.82 16.06 6.79
CA VAL A 256 -1.80 16.86 7.47
C VAL A 256 -2.30 17.52 8.75
N SER A 257 -3.59 17.42 9.03
CA SER A 257 -4.22 17.88 10.26
C SER A 257 -4.96 16.74 10.96
N GLN A 258 -5.28 16.89 12.25
CA GLN A 258 -6.11 15.92 12.94
C GLN A 258 -7.50 15.83 12.30
N ARG A 259 -8.09 16.96 11.89
CA ARG A 259 -9.36 16.98 11.16
C ARG A 259 -9.32 16.15 9.87
N GLY A 260 -8.22 16.22 9.12
CA GLY A 260 -8.00 15.37 7.95
C GLY A 260 -7.89 13.88 8.33
N CYS A 261 -7.23 13.56 9.43
CA CYS A 261 -7.12 12.19 9.93
C CYS A 261 -8.46 11.64 10.44
N ASP A 262 -9.27 12.46 11.10
CA ASP A 262 -10.60 12.07 11.63
C ASP A 262 -11.61 11.75 10.50
N ALA A 263 -11.37 12.27 9.29
CA ALA A 263 -12.19 11.99 8.12
C ALA A 263 -11.81 10.66 7.41
N ILE A 264 -10.78 9.95 7.89
CA ILE A 264 -10.33 8.68 7.33
C ILE A 264 -11.09 7.54 7.99
N HIS A 265 -11.65 6.66 7.16
CA HIS A 265 -12.31 5.44 7.61
C HIS A 265 -11.50 4.23 7.18
N ILE A 266 -11.19 3.34 8.11
CA ILE A 266 -10.58 2.05 7.82
C ILE A 266 -11.70 1.12 7.35
N GLU A 267 -11.67 0.74 6.08
CA GLU A 267 -12.67 -0.13 5.46
C GLU A 267 -12.24 -1.60 5.59
N ALA A 268 -10.94 -1.89 5.45
CA ALA A 268 -10.41 -3.23 5.66
C ALA A 268 -8.97 -3.22 6.16
N GLU A 269 -8.63 -4.23 6.97
CA GLU A 269 -7.26 -4.59 7.35
C GLU A 269 -6.92 -5.95 6.72
N ILE A 270 -5.79 -6.02 6.03
CA ILE A 270 -5.33 -7.22 5.33
C ILE A 270 -3.96 -7.64 5.89
N GLU A 271 -3.89 -8.86 6.39
CA GLU A 271 -2.62 -9.48 6.76
C GLU A 271 -1.95 -10.11 5.54
N LEU A 272 -0.64 -9.90 5.44
CA LEU A 272 0.20 -10.52 4.42
C LEU A 272 0.91 -11.75 5.00
N SER A 273 0.88 -12.86 4.29
CA SER A 273 1.68 -14.03 4.63
C SER A 273 3.17 -13.78 4.41
N TYR A 274 4.02 -14.64 4.98
CA TYR A 274 5.46 -14.63 4.68
C TYR A 274 5.71 -14.74 3.17
N LEU A 275 4.98 -15.65 2.49
CA LEU A 275 5.12 -15.87 1.05
C LEU A 275 4.80 -14.61 0.23
N GLU A 276 3.68 -13.95 0.51
CA GLU A 276 3.30 -12.71 -0.16
C GLU A 276 4.36 -11.62 0.05
N ARG A 277 4.82 -11.42 1.30
CA ARG A 277 5.86 -10.43 1.59
C ARG A 277 7.18 -10.72 0.86
N ALA A 278 7.58 -12.01 0.73
CA ALA A 278 8.80 -12.38 0.02
C ALA A 278 8.74 -11.96 -1.46
N PHE A 279 7.64 -12.21 -2.15
CA PHE A 279 7.47 -11.81 -3.55
C PHE A 279 7.31 -10.28 -3.71
N ILE A 280 6.60 -9.61 -2.81
CA ILE A 280 6.52 -8.15 -2.80
C ILE A 280 7.90 -7.53 -2.64
N LYS A 281 8.76 -8.12 -1.79
CA LYS A 281 10.13 -7.67 -1.59
C LYS A 281 10.98 -7.82 -2.86
N GLU A 282 10.88 -8.94 -3.57
CA GLU A 282 11.58 -9.13 -4.85
C GLU A 282 11.18 -8.04 -5.86
N VAL A 283 9.87 -7.77 -6.00
CA VAL A 283 9.37 -6.69 -6.86
C VAL A 283 9.88 -5.32 -6.41
N ALA A 284 9.92 -5.05 -5.11
CA ALA A 284 10.46 -3.79 -4.59
C ALA A 284 11.95 -3.62 -4.88
N GLU A 285 12.74 -4.70 -4.82
CA GLU A 285 14.16 -4.71 -5.16
C GLU A 285 14.38 -4.51 -6.67
N GLU A 286 13.58 -5.16 -7.52
CA GLU A 286 13.63 -4.98 -8.98
C GLU A 286 13.26 -3.54 -9.37
N ASN A 287 12.22 -2.97 -8.78
CA ASN A 287 11.80 -1.59 -9.04
C ASN A 287 12.91 -0.60 -8.65
N ARG A 288 13.55 -0.79 -7.51
CA ARG A 288 14.71 0.02 -7.09
C ARG A 288 15.88 -0.10 -8.08
N ALA A 289 16.19 -1.31 -8.51
CA ALA A 289 17.26 -1.54 -9.49
C ALA A 289 16.97 -0.87 -10.85
N ARG A 290 15.70 -0.77 -11.24
CA ARG A 290 15.25 -0.09 -12.47
C ARG A 290 15.04 1.42 -12.29
N GLY A 291 15.19 1.97 -11.09
CA GLY A 291 14.91 3.38 -10.76
C GLY A 291 13.44 3.77 -10.89
N VAL A 292 12.52 2.83 -10.66
CA VAL A 292 11.06 2.99 -10.81
C VAL A 292 10.33 3.06 -9.45
N SER A 293 11.06 2.88 -8.36
CA SER A 293 10.50 2.87 -6.99
C SER A 293 10.30 4.27 -6.43
#